data_4bc13f24321a1f8b35223977a0de582f
#
_entry.id   4bc13f24321a1f8b35223977a0de582f
#
_cell.length_a   1.000
_cell.length_b   1.000
_cell.length_c   1.000
_cell.angle_alpha   90.00
_cell.angle_beta   90.00
_cell.angle_gamma   90.00
#
_symmetry.space_group_name_H-M   'P 1'
#
loop_
_entity.id
_entity.type
_entity.pdbx_description
1 polymer ?
#
loop_
_entity_poly.entity_id
_entity_poly.type
_entity_poly.pdbx_seq_one_letter_code
_entity_poly.pdbx_strand_id
1 'polypeptide(L)'
;MPARRTLLLLMASAVLLPACQTVQTTQPGVVGVARKQSMSTMVSPQAIDQSAAQSYSAELARARAAGILNRDPAQVVRVRKIAARLIDQTGYFRPDAKTWPWAINVETSKEVNAYCMPGGRIMMYTGLIDRLKLSDDELATVMAHEISHALREHSREQVSRMANEQIGLTALAGLAGLNDASMQLAGLLSDVTFNLPHSRVQESEADELGLELMARAGYDPNAAISLWKKMAALGQGNSSSFMSTHPSSTTRTADLEALLPKVMPLYQAA
;
A
#
# COMPACT_ATOMS: atom_id res chain seq x y z
N MET A 1 -55.20 46.61 17.18
CA MET A 1 -54.88 45.26 16.60
C MET A 1 -53.39 45.22 16.27
N PRO A 2 -52.56 44.44 16.99
CA PRO A 2 -51.16 44.41 16.70
C PRO A 2 -50.85 43.27 15.71
N ALA A 3 -50.12 43.60 14.66
CA ALA A 3 -49.62 42.66 13.65
C ALA A 3 -48.54 41.76 14.23
N ARG A 4 -48.79 40.44 14.22
CA ARG A 4 -47.81 39.41 14.54
C ARG A 4 -46.81 39.30 13.39
N ARG A 5 -45.57 39.73 13.60
CA ARG A 5 -44.44 39.43 12.72
C ARG A 5 -43.95 38.00 13.03
N THR A 6 -44.26 37.09 12.13
CA THR A 6 -43.70 35.73 12.15
C THR A 6 -42.28 35.78 11.66
N LEU A 7 -41.31 35.58 12.55
CA LEU A 7 -39.89 35.49 12.25
C LEU A 7 -39.61 34.06 11.75
N LEU A 8 -39.46 33.88 10.44
CA LEU A 8 -38.97 32.61 9.85
C LEU A 8 -37.48 32.51 10.14
N LEU A 9 -37.10 31.62 11.08
CA LEU A 9 -35.73 31.16 11.25
C LEU A 9 -35.40 30.21 10.09
N LEU A 10 -34.67 30.69 9.10
CA LEU A 10 -33.96 29.87 8.15
C LEU A 10 -32.81 29.18 8.90
N MET A 11 -33.01 27.93 9.31
CA MET A 11 -31.90 27.05 9.67
C MET A 11 -31.12 26.71 8.39
N ALA A 12 -30.03 27.41 8.16
CA ALA A 12 -29.05 27.03 7.16
C ALA A 12 -28.38 25.77 7.67
N SER A 13 -28.83 24.58 7.21
CA SER A 13 -28.11 23.32 7.39
C SER A 13 -26.80 23.47 6.63
N ALA A 14 -25.73 23.75 7.34
CA ALA A 14 -24.37 23.65 6.80
C ALA A 14 -24.14 22.16 6.45
N VAL A 15 -24.30 21.81 5.19
CA VAL A 15 -23.84 20.55 4.66
C VAL A 15 -22.32 20.60 4.79
N LEU A 16 -21.79 19.93 5.82
CA LEU A 16 -20.36 19.69 5.96
C LEU A 16 -19.96 18.76 4.80
N LEU A 17 -19.57 19.36 3.69
CA LEU A 17 -18.92 18.63 2.62
C LEU A 17 -17.68 17.96 3.21
N PRO A 18 -17.46 16.68 3.00
CA PRO A 18 -16.24 16.03 3.44
C PRO A 18 -15.05 16.76 2.83
N ALA A 19 -14.33 17.48 3.65
CA ALA A 19 -13.19 18.24 3.19
C ALA A 19 -12.05 17.26 2.91
N CYS A 20 -11.56 17.25 1.66
CA CYS A 20 -10.28 16.60 1.34
C CYS A 20 -9.16 17.47 1.88
N GLN A 21 -8.23 16.86 2.60
CA GLN A 21 -6.96 17.47 2.97
C GLN A 21 -5.85 17.01 2.05
N THR A 22 -4.94 17.92 1.73
CA THR A 22 -3.73 17.59 0.97
C THR A 22 -2.62 17.23 1.94
N VAL A 23 -2.07 16.00 1.82
CA VAL A 23 -1.10 15.44 2.76
C VAL A 23 0.19 15.06 2.05
N GLN A 24 1.33 15.37 2.64
CA GLN A 24 2.64 14.82 2.29
C GLN A 24 2.97 13.72 3.30
N THR A 25 2.91 12.47 2.89
CA THR A 25 3.06 11.31 3.81
C THR A 25 4.50 10.88 4.02
N THR A 26 5.40 11.21 3.07
CA THR A 26 6.82 10.84 3.13
C THR A 26 7.71 12.00 2.74
N GLN A 27 8.97 11.96 3.18
CA GLN A 27 10.03 12.76 2.55
C GLN A 27 10.23 12.31 1.10
N PRO A 28 10.62 13.22 0.19
CA PRO A 28 10.70 12.90 -1.23
C PRO A 28 11.87 11.97 -1.61
N GLY A 29 12.88 11.84 -0.74
CA GLY A 29 14.09 11.11 -1.06
C GLY A 29 14.94 11.76 -2.17
N VAL A 30 16.01 11.07 -2.60
CA VAL A 30 16.83 11.50 -3.75
C VAL A 30 16.10 11.24 -5.08
N VAL A 31 15.15 10.32 -5.09
CA VAL A 31 14.31 10.01 -6.25
C VAL A 31 13.30 11.12 -6.55
N GLY A 32 12.87 11.87 -5.53
CA GLY A 32 12.06 13.08 -5.69
C GLY A 32 10.55 12.88 -5.62
N VAL A 33 10.07 11.85 -4.92
CA VAL A 33 8.62 11.59 -4.75
C VAL A 33 7.98 12.65 -3.85
N ALA A 34 7.51 13.73 -4.44
CA ALA A 34 7.01 14.93 -3.75
C ALA A 34 5.51 15.21 -3.97
N ARG A 35 4.77 14.31 -4.64
CA ARG A 35 3.33 14.50 -4.86
C ARG A 35 2.59 14.54 -3.54
N LYS A 36 1.77 15.56 -3.37
CA LYS A 36 0.83 15.63 -2.25
C LYS A 36 -0.43 14.83 -2.60
N GLN A 37 -0.90 14.07 -1.64
CA GLN A 37 -2.04 13.16 -1.78
C GLN A 37 -3.31 13.80 -1.26
N SER A 38 -4.45 13.51 -1.89
CA SER A 38 -5.75 13.97 -1.42
C SER A 38 -6.38 12.91 -0.53
N MET A 39 -6.56 13.23 0.75
CA MET A 39 -7.13 12.34 1.75
C MET A 39 -8.45 12.89 2.28
N SER A 40 -9.46 12.05 2.43
CA SER A 40 -10.68 12.43 3.11
C SER A 40 -10.43 12.59 4.61
N THR A 41 -10.93 13.67 5.20
CA THR A 41 -10.88 13.87 6.66
C THR A 41 -11.71 12.85 7.44
N MET A 42 -12.65 12.18 6.76
CA MET A 42 -13.46 11.10 7.34
C MET A 42 -12.72 9.77 7.44
N VAL A 43 -11.61 9.61 6.68
CA VAL A 43 -10.79 8.40 6.65
C VAL A 43 -9.50 8.68 7.43
N SER A 44 -9.54 8.47 8.76
CA SER A 44 -8.38 8.72 9.61
C SER A 44 -7.29 7.65 9.43
N PRO A 45 -5.99 7.98 9.61
CA PRO A 45 -4.92 7.00 9.60
C PRO A 45 -5.13 5.89 10.63
N GLN A 46 -5.63 6.24 11.81
CA GLN A 46 -5.89 5.30 12.90
C GLN A 46 -6.99 4.30 12.55
N ALA A 47 -8.09 4.75 11.93
CA ALA A 47 -9.17 3.86 11.50
C ALA A 47 -8.68 2.86 10.43
N ILE A 48 -7.87 3.32 9.48
CA ILE A 48 -7.24 2.47 8.46
C ILE A 48 -6.28 1.45 9.10
N ASP A 49 -5.44 1.87 10.06
CA ASP A 49 -4.51 0.97 10.74
C ASP A 49 -5.24 -0.10 11.56
N GLN A 50 -6.29 0.28 12.30
CA GLN A 50 -7.13 -0.67 13.05
C GLN A 50 -7.82 -1.68 12.13
N SER A 51 -8.39 -1.22 11.02
CA SER A 51 -9.01 -2.08 10.02
C SER A 51 -7.99 -3.04 9.39
N ALA A 52 -6.81 -2.56 9.05
CA ALA A 52 -5.70 -3.38 8.54
C ALA A 52 -5.24 -4.44 9.56
N ALA A 53 -5.15 -4.06 10.84
CA ALA A 53 -4.79 -4.99 11.90
C ALA A 53 -5.81 -6.14 12.05
N GLN A 54 -7.09 -5.83 11.99
CA GLN A 54 -8.16 -6.82 12.07
C GLN A 54 -8.15 -7.75 10.84
N SER A 55 -8.08 -7.19 9.64
CA SER A 55 -8.03 -7.96 8.39
C SER A 55 -6.80 -8.89 8.36
N TYR A 56 -5.63 -8.37 8.70
CA TYR A 56 -4.41 -9.16 8.75
C TYR A 56 -4.46 -10.27 9.79
N SER A 57 -5.03 -10.00 10.97
CA SER A 57 -5.24 -11.02 12.01
C SER A 57 -6.15 -12.15 11.54
N ALA A 58 -7.23 -11.83 10.83
CA ALA A 58 -8.13 -12.82 10.24
C ALA A 58 -7.41 -13.67 9.17
N GLU A 59 -6.59 -13.04 8.30
CA GLU A 59 -5.77 -13.77 7.32
C GLU A 59 -4.77 -14.70 7.98
N LEU A 60 -4.08 -14.26 9.03
CA LEU A 60 -3.16 -15.12 9.78
C LEU A 60 -3.87 -16.29 10.44
N ALA A 61 -5.08 -16.07 10.98
CA ALA A 61 -5.89 -17.14 11.58
C ALA A 61 -6.31 -18.17 10.52
N ARG A 62 -6.77 -17.70 9.34
CA ARG A 62 -7.11 -18.55 8.19
C ARG A 62 -5.90 -19.37 7.73
N ALA A 63 -4.77 -18.73 7.50
CA ALA A 63 -3.56 -19.38 7.01
C ALA A 63 -2.99 -20.38 8.03
N ARG A 64 -3.11 -20.08 9.34
CA ARG A 64 -2.73 -20.99 10.41
C ARG A 64 -3.64 -22.21 10.48
N ALA A 65 -4.96 -22.02 10.43
CA ALA A 65 -5.93 -23.11 10.42
C ALA A 65 -5.77 -24.04 9.22
N ALA A 66 -5.40 -23.49 8.06
CA ALA A 66 -5.10 -24.24 6.84
C ALA A 66 -3.70 -24.90 6.87
N GLY A 67 -2.86 -24.62 7.87
CA GLY A 67 -1.50 -25.15 7.97
C GLY A 67 -0.54 -24.64 6.89
N ILE A 68 -0.80 -23.45 6.32
CA ILE A 68 -0.02 -22.85 5.24
C ILE A 68 0.81 -21.62 5.68
N LEU A 69 0.67 -21.20 6.94
CA LEU A 69 1.40 -20.05 7.48
C LEU A 69 2.81 -20.47 7.92
N ASN A 70 3.83 -19.79 7.42
CA ASN A 70 5.24 -19.91 7.86
C ASN A 70 5.77 -21.38 7.87
N ARG A 71 5.40 -22.17 6.87
CA ARG A 71 5.73 -23.61 6.83
C ARG A 71 7.20 -23.93 6.60
N ASP A 72 7.89 -23.10 5.83
CA ASP A 72 9.33 -23.25 5.57
C ASP A 72 10.12 -22.27 6.45
N PRO A 73 10.76 -22.75 7.52
CA PRO A 73 11.52 -21.88 8.44
C PRO A 73 12.68 -21.16 7.74
N ALA A 74 13.33 -21.79 6.76
CA ALA A 74 14.46 -21.20 6.05
C ALA A 74 13.99 -20.02 5.20
N GLN A 75 12.88 -20.17 4.48
CA GLN A 75 12.29 -19.11 3.70
C GLN A 75 11.76 -17.96 4.59
N VAL A 76 11.15 -18.29 5.71
CA VAL A 76 10.70 -17.27 6.70
C VAL A 76 11.88 -16.47 7.25
N VAL A 77 12.96 -17.13 7.64
CA VAL A 77 14.18 -16.45 8.12
C VAL A 77 14.75 -15.53 7.03
N ARG A 78 14.84 -16.03 5.79
CA ARG A 78 15.29 -15.27 4.62
C ARG A 78 14.46 -14.00 4.42
N VAL A 79 13.14 -14.14 4.35
CA VAL A 79 12.20 -13.02 4.15
C VAL A 79 12.29 -12.00 5.28
N ARG A 80 12.34 -12.46 6.54
CA ARG A 80 12.46 -11.57 7.71
C ARG A 80 13.78 -10.83 7.77
N LYS A 81 14.87 -11.47 7.36
CA LYS A 81 16.18 -10.82 7.29
C LYS A 81 16.18 -9.66 6.27
N ILE A 82 15.58 -9.89 5.12
CA ILE A 82 15.43 -8.85 4.08
C ILE A 82 14.55 -7.71 4.60
N ALA A 83 13.39 -8.05 5.17
CA ALA A 83 12.47 -7.07 5.74
C ALA A 83 13.14 -6.20 6.81
N ALA A 84 13.88 -6.78 7.73
CA ALA A 84 14.55 -6.04 8.81
C ALA A 84 15.47 -4.94 8.26
N ARG A 85 16.29 -5.24 7.26
CA ARG A 85 17.19 -4.25 6.63
C ARG A 85 16.41 -3.12 5.94
N LEU A 86 15.30 -3.44 5.27
CA LEU A 86 14.45 -2.44 4.64
C LEU A 86 13.75 -1.57 5.69
N ILE A 87 13.19 -2.17 6.74
CA ILE A 87 12.50 -1.48 7.83
C ILE A 87 13.42 -0.49 8.55
N ASP A 88 14.69 -0.84 8.76
CA ASP A 88 15.69 0.05 9.39
C ASP A 88 15.85 1.37 8.62
N GLN A 89 15.60 1.36 7.31
CA GLN A 89 15.72 2.54 6.44
C GLN A 89 14.41 3.34 6.30
N THR A 90 13.26 2.79 6.71
CA THR A 90 11.94 3.46 6.53
C THR A 90 11.87 4.81 7.22
N GLY A 91 12.55 4.96 8.36
CA GLY A 91 12.57 6.21 9.12
C GLY A 91 13.17 7.40 8.39
N TYR A 92 13.94 7.17 7.33
CA TYR A 92 14.42 8.24 6.46
C TYR A 92 13.28 8.92 5.70
N PHE A 93 12.33 8.13 5.22
CA PHE A 93 11.18 8.64 4.49
C PHE A 93 10.04 9.06 5.40
N ARG A 94 9.84 8.30 6.48
CA ARG A 94 8.74 8.48 7.41
C ARG A 94 9.17 8.10 8.83
N PRO A 95 9.49 9.10 9.69
CA PRO A 95 10.09 8.84 11.02
C PRO A 95 9.26 7.94 11.93
N ASP A 96 7.90 8.06 11.92
CA ASP A 96 7.00 7.23 12.71
C ASP A 96 6.96 5.77 12.25
N ALA A 97 7.34 5.46 11.02
CA ALA A 97 7.34 4.10 10.49
C ALA A 97 8.28 3.16 11.28
N LYS A 98 9.32 3.67 11.93
CA LYS A 98 10.19 2.86 12.80
C LYS A 98 9.45 2.26 14.01
N THR A 99 8.36 2.87 14.42
CA THR A 99 7.56 2.43 15.58
C THR A 99 6.33 1.62 15.18
N TRP A 100 6.13 1.36 13.90
CA TRP A 100 5.01 0.54 13.44
C TRP A 100 5.13 -0.89 13.96
N PRO A 101 4.00 -1.58 14.22
CA PRO A 101 3.99 -2.97 14.64
C PRO A 101 4.26 -3.92 13.46
N TRP A 102 5.45 -3.82 12.88
CA TRP A 102 5.85 -4.60 11.71
C TRP A 102 5.62 -6.10 11.92
N ALA A 103 4.90 -6.72 11.02
CA ALA A 103 4.60 -8.15 11.04
C ALA A 103 4.92 -8.76 9.68
N ILE A 104 5.85 -9.72 9.64
CA ILE A 104 6.36 -10.33 8.41
C ILE A 104 6.07 -11.82 8.44
N ASN A 105 5.22 -12.26 7.51
CA ASN A 105 4.81 -13.65 7.39
C ASN A 105 4.90 -14.15 5.94
N VAL A 106 4.97 -15.48 5.79
CA VAL A 106 5.02 -16.18 4.51
C VAL A 106 3.85 -17.16 4.44
N GLU A 107 3.05 -17.05 3.39
CA GLU A 107 1.98 -18.00 3.10
C GLU A 107 2.41 -18.98 2.01
N THR A 108 2.25 -20.28 2.26
CA THR A 108 2.46 -21.32 1.23
C THR A 108 1.31 -21.28 0.26
N SER A 109 1.54 -20.76 -0.93
CA SER A 109 0.54 -20.61 -2.00
C SER A 109 1.22 -20.72 -3.36
N LYS A 110 0.46 -21.12 -4.39
CA LYS A 110 0.90 -21.08 -5.79
C LYS A 110 0.75 -19.70 -6.42
N GLU A 111 0.07 -18.79 -5.75
CA GLU A 111 -0.14 -17.45 -6.25
C GLU A 111 1.16 -16.66 -6.29
N VAL A 112 1.32 -15.88 -7.35
CA VAL A 112 2.38 -14.89 -7.47
C VAL A 112 1.84 -13.60 -6.89
N ASN A 113 2.03 -13.40 -5.60
CA ASN A 113 1.49 -12.25 -4.87
C ASN A 113 2.35 -11.89 -3.66
N ALA A 114 2.22 -10.63 -3.22
CA ALA A 114 2.73 -10.08 -1.98
C ALA A 114 1.89 -8.83 -1.64
N TYR A 115 1.87 -8.41 -0.39
CA TYR A 115 1.28 -7.13 0.00
C TYR A 115 1.87 -6.61 1.32
N CYS A 116 1.75 -5.30 1.52
CA CYS A 116 2.00 -4.64 2.79
C CYS A 116 0.78 -3.78 3.17
N MET A 117 -0.02 -4.24 4.12
CA MET A 117 -1.12 -3.45 4.64
C MET A 117 -0.60 -2.28 5.51
N PRO A 118 -1.43 -1.23 5.70
CA PRO A 118 -1.14 -0.14 6.61
C PRO A 118 -0.61 -0.62 7.97
N GLY A 119 0.35 0.13 8.54
CA GLY A 119 1.02 -0.25 9.78
C GLY A 119 2.10 -1.33 9.64
N GLY A 120 2.52 -1.67 8.39
CA GLY A 120 3.67 -2.55 8.17
C GLY A 120 3.37 -4.04 8.29
N ARG A 121 2.19 -4.50 7.86
CA ARG A 121 1.75 -5.90 7.90
C ARG A 121 1.99 -6.56 6.55
N ILE A 122 3.11 -7.29 6.44
CA ILE A 122 3.61 -7.88 5.21
C ILE A 122 3.24 -9.37 5.12
N MET A 123 2.68 -9.77 3.97
CA MET A 123 2.54 -11.16 3.58
C MET A 123 3.27 -11.39 2.26
N MET A 124 4.12 -12.42 2.24
CA MET A 124 4.79 -12.90 1.04
C MET A 124 4.24 -14.28 0.70
N TYR A 125 3.94 -14.52 -0.58
CA TYR A 125 3.48 -15.82 -1.04
C TYR A 125 4.65 -16.61 -1.63
N THR A 126 4.73 -17.91 -1.27
CA THR A 126 5.84 -18.77 -1.80
C THR A 126 5.82 -18.83 -3.32
N GLY A 127 4.63 -18.78 -3.95
CA GLY A 127 4.51 -18.78 -5.41
C GLY A 127 5.24 -17.64 -6.10
N LEU A 128 5.29 -16.45 -5.47
CA LEU A 128 6.08 -15.34 -5.97
C LEU A 128 7.59 -15.66 -5.94
N ILE A 129 8.05 -16.15 -4.80
CA ILE A 129 9.48 -16.44 -4.58
C ILE A 129 9.96 -17.58 -5.47
N ASP A 130 9.23 -18.68 -5.50
CA ASP A 130 9.65 -19.95 -6.10
C ASP A 130 9.48 -19.94 -7.63
N ARG A 131 8.32 -19.44 -8.14
CA ARG A 131 8.06 -19.44 -9.60
C ARG A 131 8.98 -18.47 -10.34
N LEU A 132 9.29 -17.33 -9.74
CA LEU A 132 10.22 -16.35 -10.31
C LEU A 132 11.67 -16.62 -9.94
N LYS A 133 11.94 -17.57 -9.05
CA LYS A 133 13.28 -17.89 -8.53
C LYS A 133 14.00 -16.61 -8.10
N LEU A 134 13.34 -15.84 -7.20
CA LEU A 134 13.85 -14.54 -6.80
C LEU A 134 15.15 -14.63 -6.02
N SER A 135 16.14 -13.83 -6.42
CA SER A 135 17.32 -13.53 -5.59
C SER A 135 16.93 -12.72 -4.36
N ASP A 136 17.86 -12.50 -3.42
CA ASP A 136 17.60 -11.66 -2.25
C ASP A 136 17.33 -10.20 -2.65
N ASP A 137 18.07 -9.69 -3.65
CA ASP A 137 17.88 -8.32 -4.15
C ASP A 137 16.54 -8.15 -4.89
N GLU A 138 16.13 -9.13 -5.68
CA GLU A 138 14.82 -9.12 -6.34
C GLU A 138 13.68 -9.23 -5.33
N LEU A 139 13.84 -10.04 -4.28
CA LEU A 139 12.87 -10.14 -3.20
C LEU A 139 12.81 -8.85 -2.39
N ALA A 140 13.96 -8.21 -2.16
CA ALA A 140 14.04 -6.89 -1.53
C ALA A 140 13.34 -5.82 -2.39
N THR A 141 13.43 -5.91 -3.73
CA THR A 141 12.70 -5.02 -4.63
C THR A 141 11.19 -5.12 -4.41
N VAL A 142 10.62 -6.34 -4.41
CA VAL A 142 9.18 -6.53 -4.16
C VAL A 142 8.80 -5.97 -2.80
N MET A 143 9.55 -6.34 -1.75
CA MET A 143 9.23 -5.88 -0.39
C MET A 143 9.36 -4.38 -0.25
N ALA A 144 10.35 -3.75 -0.85
CA ALA A 144 10.53 -2.31 -0.83
C ALA A 144 9.39 -1.57 -1.57
N HIS A 145 8.92 -2.13 -2.67
CA HIS A 145 7.74 -1.63 -3.39
C HIS A 145 6.49 -1.69 -2.49
N GLU A 146 6.21 -2.83 -1.86
CA GLU A 146 5.07 -3.00 -0.95
C GLU A 146 5.17 -2.09 0.28
N ILE A 147 6.34 -1.98 0.89
CA ILE A 147 6.60 -1.07 2.01
C ILE A 147 6.34 0.37 1.57
N SER A 148 6.72 0.75 0.35
CA SER A 148 6.51 2.11 -0.18
C SER A 148 5.03 2.45 -0.34
N HIS A 149 4.19 1.50 -0.75
CA HIS A 149 2.74 1.68 -0.73
C HIS A 149 2.22 2.00 0.67
N ALA A 150 2.70 1.30 1.70
CA ALA A 150 2.31 1.54 3.08
C ALA A 150 2.83 2.90 3.60
N LEU A 151 4.10 3.25 3.35
CA LEU A 151 4.70 4.53 3.72
C LEU A 151 3.96 5.71 3.10
N ARG A 152 3.56 5.58 1.83
CA ARG A 152 2.80 6.57 1.07
C ARG A 152 1.30 6.58 1.39
N GLU A 153 0.82 5.68 2.27
CA GLU A 153 -0.59 5.52 2.60
C GLU A 153 -1.50 5.37 1.34
N HIS A 154 -1.02 4.67 0.30
CA HIS A 154 -1.77 4.52 -0.96
C HIS A 154 -3.14 3.87 -0.76
N SER A 155 -3.25 2.90 0.15
CA SER A 155 -4.55 2.30 0.51
C SER A 155 -5.52 3.32 1.12
N ARG A 156 -5.02 4.20 2.01
CA ARG A 156 -5.85 5.27 2.59
C ARG A 156 -6.29 6.28 1.54
N GLU A 157 -5.41 6.64 0.60
CA GLU A 157 -5.73 7.53 -0.52
C GLU A 157 -6.84 6.92 -1.40
N GLN A 158 -6.75 5.64 -1.74
CA GLN A 158 -7.78 4.95 -2.52
C GLN A 158 -9.11 4.85 -1.76
N VAL A 159 -9.08 4.42 -0.49
CA VAL A 159 -10.28 4.36 0.37
C VAL A 159 -10.91 5.75 0.50
N SER A 160 -10.09 6.81 0.65
CA SER A 160 -10.59 8.20 0.71
C SER A 160 -11.31 8.61 -0.58
N ARG A 161 -10.78 8.22 -1.73
CA ARG A 161 -11.41 8.48 -3.03
C ARG A 161 -12.75 7.75 -3.13
N MET A 162 -12.76 6.44 -2.84
CA MET A 162 -13.97 5.62 -2.90
C MET A 162 -15.03 6.10 -1.90
N ALA A 163 -14.65 6.45 -0.69
CA ALA A 163 -15.56 7.00 0.31
C ALA A 163 -16.19 8.31 -0.16
N ASN A 164 -15.43 9.20 -0.79
CA ASN A 164 -15.95 10.45 -1.34
C ASN A 164 -16.90 10.21 -2.52
N GLU A 165 -16.61 9.25 -3.39
CA GLU A 165 -17.49 8.84 -4.49
C GLU A 165 -18.80 8.25 -3.95
N GLN A 166 -18.72 7.40 -2.93
CA GLN A 166 -19.87 6.74 -2.31
C GLN A 166 -20.73 7.72 -1.49
N ILE A 167 -20.13 8.72 -0.81
CA ILE A 167 -20.86 9.79 -0.13
C ILE A 167 -21.57 10.68 -1.14
N GLY A 168 -20.98 10.94 -2.30
CA GLY A 168 -21.66 11.62 -3.41
C GLY A 168 -22.93 10.88 -3.85
N LEU A 169 -22.90 9.54 -3.88
CA LEU A 169 -24.06 8.70 -4.19
C LEU A 169 -25.04 8.56 -3.02
N THR A 170 -24.54 8.45 -1.77
CA THR A 170 -25.37 8.29 -0.56
C THR A 170 -25.91 9.60 -0.02
N ALA A 171 -25.31 10.76 -0.34
CA ALA A 171 -25.96 12.06 -0.10
C ALA A 171 -27.26 12.19 -0.90
N LEU A 172 -27.35 11.51 -2.04
CA LEU A 172 -28.60 11.33 -2.79
C LEU A 172 -29.51 10.22 -2.22
N ALA A 173 -28.93 9.20 -1.55
CA ALA A 173 -29.64 8.07 -0.92
C ALA A 173 -29.78 8.22 0.61
N GLY A 174 -29.18 9.22 1.22
CA GLY A 174 -29.00 9.42 2.67
C GLY A 174 -30.26 9.74 3.47
N LEU A 175 -31.41 9.39 2.95
CA LEU A 175 -32.68 9.32 3.70
C LEU A 175 -33.00 7.92 4.25
N ALA A 176 -32.16 6.91 4.00
CA ALA A 176 -32.33 5.55 4.51
C ALA A 176 -31.16 5.22 5.46
N GLY A 177 -31.38 5.30 6.77
CA GLY A 177 -30.43 5.04 7.83
C GLY A 177 -29.70 3.69 7.67
N LEU A 178 -28.44 3.74 7.27
CA LEU A 178 -27.54 2.57 7.23
C LEU A 178 -26.41 2.77 8.23
N ASN A 179 -26.47 1.95 9.26
CA ASN A 179 -25.43 1.78 10.26
C ASN A 179 -24.36 0.82 9.73
N ASP A 180 -23.14 1.23 9.68
CA ASP A 180 -21.90 0.58 10.07
C ASP A 180 -20.69 1.11 9.29
N ALA A 181 -20.25 2.32 9.63
CA ALA A 181 -19.09 2.96 9.00
C ALA A 181 -17.80 2.11 9.15
N SER A 182 -17.68 1.32 10.23
CA SER A 182 -16.51 0.48 10.48
C SER A 182 -16.46 -0.74 9.55
N MET A 183 -17.62 -1.41 9.32
CA MET A 183 -17.69 -2.55 8.39
C MET A 183 -17.54 -2.11 6.93
N GLN A 184 -18.07 -0.96 6.57
CA GLN A 184 -17.86 -0.37 5.23
C GLN A 184 -16.38 -0.05 5.00
N LEU A 185 -15.71 0.54 5.98
CA LEU A 185 -14.28 0.84 5.89
C LEU A 185 -13.43 -0.43 5.74
N ALA A 186 -13.75 -1.47 6.51
CA ALA A 186 -13.07 -2.77 6.40
C ALA A 186 -13.27 -3.41 5.02
N GLY A 187 -14.47 -3.34 4.46
CA GLY A 187 -14.78 -3.80 3.10
C GLY A 187 -13.97 -3.03 2.05
N LEU A 188 -13.99 -1.70 2.09
CA LEU A 188 -13.23 -0.85 1.17
C LEU A 188 -11.71 -1.12 1.26
N LEU A 189 -11.18 -1.29 2.46
CA LEU A 189 -9.76 -1.60 2.64
C LEU A 189 -9.41 -2.99 2.11
N SER A 190 -10.27 -3.97 2.30
CA SER A 190 -10.12 -5.31 1.73
C SER A 190 -10.10 -5.25 0.20
N ASP A 191 -11.04 -4.54 -0.40
CA ASP A 191 -11.09 -4.37 -1.86
C ASP A 191 -9.83 -3.69 -2.39
N VAL A 192 -9.37 -2.63 -1.76
CA VAL A 192 -8.13 -1.93 -2.14
C VAL A 192 -6.89 -2.82 -2.01
N THR A 193 -6.86 -3.69 -1.00
CA THR A 193 -5.70 -4.56 -0.78
C THR A 193 -5.65 -5.75 -1.75
N PHE A 194 -6.80 -6.35 -2.07
CA PHE A 194 -6.84 -7.64 -2.75
C PHE A 194 -7.47 -7.62 -4.15
N ASN A 195 -8.33 -6.64 -4.43
CA ASN A 195 -9.20 -6.71 -5.61
C ASN A 195 -9.01 -5.55 -6.59
N LEU A 196 -8.57 -4.38 -6.12
CA LEU A 196 -8.50 -3.18 -6.94
C LEU A 196 -7.06 -2.81 -7.33
N PRO A 197 -6.84 -2.41 -8.58
CA PRO A 197 -5.52 -1.98 -9.01
C PRO A 197 -5.16 -0.62 -8.42
N HIS A 198 -3.88 -0.47 -8.06
CA HIS A 198 -3.30 0.83 -7.80
C HIS A 198 -3.29 1.70 -9.05
N SER A 199 -3.38 3.01 -8.86
CA SER A 199 -3.23 3.93 -9.99
C SER A 199 -1.79 3.92 -10.51
N ARG A 200 -1.58 4.23 -11.79
CA ARG A 200 -0.24 4.31 -12.37
C ARG A 200 0.69 5.27 -11.62
N VAL A 201 0.15 6.34 -11.06
CA VAL A 201 0.91 7.30 -10.25
C VAL A 201 1.38 6.66 -8.94
N GLN A 202 0.51 5.90 -8.27
CA GLN A 202 0.86 5.18 -7.04
C GLN A 202 1.91 4.09 -7.30
N GLU A 203 1.81 3.41 -8.44
CA GLU A 203 2.81 2.43 -8.87
C GLU A 203 4.18 3.08 -9.12
N SER A 204 4.23 4.20 -9.86
CA SER A 204 5.49 4.94 -10.06
C SER A 204 6.09 5.41 -8.73
N GLU A 205 5.28 5.96 -7.83
CA GLU A 205 5.77 6.39 -6.52
C GLU A 205 6.31 5.22 -5.67
N ALA A 206 5.66 4.06 -5.74
CA ALA A 206 6.11 2.85 -5.03
C ALA A 206 7.40 2.29 -5.63
N ASP A 207 7.54 2.31 -6.94
CA ASP A 207 8.76 1.91 -7.64
C ASP A 207 9.94 2.83 -7.30
N GLU A 208 9.73 4.14 -7.42
CA GLU A 208 10.76 5.15 -7.18
C GLU A 208 11.25 5.11 -5.72
N LEU A 209 10.32 5.17 -4.78
CA LEU A 209 10.63 5.14 -3.35
C LEU A 209 11.23 3.79 -2.94
N GLY A 210 10.69 2.70 -3.48
CA GLY A 210 11.16 1.34 -3.23
C GLY A 210 12.58 1.12 -3.74
N LEU A 211 12.91 1.67 -4.91
CA LEU A 211 14.28 1.63 -5.46
C LEU A 211 15.29 2.32 -4.54
N GLU A 212 14.93 3.49 -3.99
CA GLU A 212 15.79 4.18 -3.02
C GLU A 212 15.86 3.41 -1.69
N LEU A 213 14.73 2.89 -1.21
CA LEU A 213 14.67 2.15 0.05
C LEU A 213 15.56 0.90 0.01
N MET A 214 15.50 0.11 -1.08
CA MET A 214 16.36 -1.07 -1.21
C MET A 214 17.83 -0.71 -1.33
N ALA A 215 18.18 0.36 -2.05
CA ALA A 215 19.55 0.84 -2.17
C ALA A 215 20.12 1.24 -0.80
N ARG A 216 19.38 2.01 0.01
CA ARG A 216 19.76 2.37 1.38
C ARG A 216 19.92 1.16 2.31
N ALA A 217 19.13 0.11 2.07
CA ALA A 217 19.24 -1.15 2.80
C ALA A 217 20.39 -2.04 2.28
N GLY A 218 21.20 -1.59 1.32
CA GLY A 218 22.35 -2.34 0.76
C GLY A 218 21.92 -3.52 -0.10
N TYR A 219 20.80 -3.41 -0.81
CA TYR A 219 20.39 -4.33 -1.89
C TYR A 219 20.64 -3.67 -3.24
N ASP A 220 21.11 -4.47 -4.23
CA ASP A 220 21.47 -3.96 -5.55
C ASP A 220 20.24 -3.43 -6.32
N PRO A 221 20.15 -2.12 -6.61
CA PRO A 221 19.01 -1.55 -7.33
C PRO A 221 18.83 -2.07 -8.76
N ASN A 222 19.87 -2.62 -9.38
CA ASN A 222 19.76 -3.25 -10.70
C ASN A 222 18.80 -4.47 -10.68
N ALA A 223 18.60 -5.08 -9.53
CA ALA A 223 17.66 -6.19 -9.38
C ALA A 223 16.20 -5.78 -9.66
N ALA A 224 15.84 -4.50 -9.52
CA ALA A 224 14.52 -4.02 -9.89
C ALA A 224 14.24 -4.23 -11.38
N ILE A 225 15.25 -4.02 -12.24
CA ILE A 225 15.13 -4.20 -13.69
C ILE A 225 14.92 -5.68 -14.02
N SER A 226 15.70 -6.58 -13.41
CA SER A 226 15.58 -8.03 -13.63
C SER A 226 14.24 -8.57 -13.13
N LEU A 227 13.76 -8.11 -11.97
CA LEU A 227 12.46 -8.48 -11.41
C LEU A 227 11.33 -8.14 -12.37
N TRP A 228 11.24 -6.89 -12.83
CA TRP A 228 10.14 -6.49 -13.71
C TRP A 228 10.18 -7.17 -15.07
N LYS A 229 11.36 -7.53 -15.58
CA LYS A 229 11.50 -8.39 -16.77
C LYS A 229 10.94 -9.80 -16.51
N LYS A 230 11.22 -10.39 -15.33
CA LYS A 230 10.64 -11.69 -14.93
C LYS A 230 9.12 -11.62 -14.78
N MET A 231 8.61 -10.56 -14.15
CA MET A 231 7.17 -10.34 -13.99
C MET A 231 6.44 -10.20 -15.34
N ALA A 232 7.01 -9.43 -16.27
CA ALA A 232 6.46 -9.27 -17.61
C ALA A 232 6.43 -10.58 -18.40
N ALA A 233 7.43 -11.44 -18.24
CA ALA A 233 7.48 -12.76 -18.88
C ALA A 233 6.39 -13.70 -18.38
N LEU A 234 5.97 -13.61 -17.11
CA LEU A 234 4.83 -14.37 -16.56
C LEU A 234 3.49 -13.94 -17.17
N GLY A 235 3.32 -12.64 -17.44
CA GLY A 235 2.04 -12.07 -17.89
C GLY A 235 1.60 -12.52 -19.28
N GLN A 236 2.47 -13.11 -20.08
CA GLN A 236 2.13 -13.62 -21.42
C GLN A 236 1.36 -14.96 -21.41
N GLY A 237 1.20 -15.62 -20.26
CA GLY A 237 0.52 -16.92 -20.16
C GLY A 237 -0.48 -17.08 -19.02
N ASN A 238 -0.39 -16.32 -17.96
CA ASN A 238 -1.31 -16.31 -16.80
C ASN A 238 -1.22 -14.98 -16.10
N SER A 239 -2.33 -14.24 -15.97
CA SER A 239 -2.39 -13.05 -15.14
C SER A 239 -2.05 -13.45 -13.69
N SER A 240 -0.91 -12.98 -13.17
CA SER A 240 -0.60 -13.13 -11.75
C SER A 240 -1.50 -12.20 -10.94
N SER A 241 -1.92 -12.63 -9.74
CA SER A 241 -2.68 -11.78 -8.83
C SER A 241 -1.92 -10.48 -8.49
N PHE A 242 -0.59 -10.54 -8.40
CA PHE A 242 0.26 -9.37 -8.23
C PHE A 242 0.08 -8.35 -9.38
N MET A 243 0.11 -8.79 -10.64
CA MET A 243 -0.04 -7.88 -11.79
C MET A 243 -1.46 -7.33 -11.94
N SER A 244 -2.47 -7.95 -11.32
CA SER A 244 -3.84 -7.43 -11.33
C SER A 244 -4.01 -6.24 -10.38
N THR A 245 -3.32 -6.24 -9.25
CA THR A 245 -3.32 -5.13 -8.28
C THR A 245 -2.22 -4.11 -8.54
N HIS A 246 -1.11 -4.53 -9.19
CA HIS A 246 0.05 -3.69 -9.56
C HIS A 246 0.25 -3.67 -11.08
N PRO A 247 -0.56 -2.91 -11.82
CA PRO A 247 -0.48 -2.88 -13.27
C PRO A 247 0.85 -2.32 -13.75
N SER A 248 1.50 -3.05 -14.66
CA SER A 248 2.75 -2.60 -15.28
C SER A 248 2.49 -1.46 -16.27
N SER A 249 3.39 -0.47 -16.30
CA SER A 249 3.49 0.47 -17.41
C SER A 249 4.51 -0.03 -18.44
N THR A 250 4.38 0.38 -19.69
CA THR A 250 5.36 0.07 -20.75
C THR A 250 6.70 0.75 -20.52
N THR A 251 6.74 1.81 -19.69
CA THR A 251 7.94 2.60 -19.39
C THR A 251 8.61 2.21 -18.08
N ARG A 252 7.96 1.38 -17.23
CA ARG A 252 8.41 1.07 -15.87
C ARG A 252 9.91 0.75 -15.76
N THR A 253 10.39 -0.15 -16.62
CA THR A 253 11.81 -0.53 -16.61
C THR A 253 12.72 0.64 -16.99
N ALA A 254 12.36 1.42 -18.00
CA ALA A 254 13.13 2.58 -18.43
C ALA A 254 13.13 3.69 -17.37
N ASP A 255 11.99 3.91 -16.71
CA ASP A 255 11.85 4.90 -15.64
C ASP A 255 12.76 4.53 -14.45
N LEU A 256 12.81 3.26 -14.08
CA LEU A 256 13.71 2.75 -13.03
C LEU A 256 15.19 2.83 -13.44
N GLU A 257 15.54 2.48 -14.70
CA GLU A 257 16.90 2.61 -15.23
C GLU A 257 17.40 4.05 -15.15
N ALA A 258 16.53 5.03 -15.43
CA ALA A 258 16.86 6.46 -15.34
C ALA A 258 17.15 6.93 -13.90
N LEU A 259 16.65 6.23 -12.90
CA LEU A 259 16.87 6.55 -11.47
C LEU A 259 18.11 5.87 -10.88
N LEU A 260 18.65 4.83 -11.52
CA LEU A 260 19.83 4.12 -11.00
C LEU A 260 20.99 5.06 -10.65
N PRO A 261 21.39 6.05 -11.47
CA PRO A 261 22.48 6.95 -11.11
C PRO A 261 22.26 7.74 -9.82
N LYS A 262 20.99 7.98 -9.41
CA LYS A 262 20.67 8.69 -8.17
C LYS A 262 20.80 7.80 -6.94
N VAL A 263 20.48 6.49 -7.06
CA VAL A 263 20.40 5.57 -5.93
C VAL A 263 21.65 4.72 -5.77
N MET A 264 22.44 4.49 -6.82
CA MET A 264 23.69 3.71 -6.76
C MET A 264 24.69 4.22 -5.71
N PRO A 265 24.89 5.55 -5.51
CA PRO A 265 25.76 6.03 -4.43
C PRO A 265 25.28 5.63 -3.04
N LEU A 266 23.96 5.49 -2.82
CA LEU A 266 23.38 5.04 -1.55
C LEU A 266 23.67 3.56 -1.32
N TYR A 267 23.52 2.74 -2.34
CA TYR A 267 23.86 1.32 -2.31
C TYR A 267 25.34 1.07 -2.02
N GLN A 268 26.23 1.87 -2.63
CA GLN A 268 27.68 1.75 -2.42
C GLN A 268 28.13 2.18 -1.04
N ALA A 269 27.33 2.99 -0.34
CA ALA A 269 27.61 3.50 1.01
C ALA A 269 26.96 2.68 2.12
N ALA A 270 26.14 1.67 1.82
CA ALA A 270 25.34 0.88 2.78
C ALA A 270 26.12 -0.41 3.30
#